data_ae275ff33f7146bb5598dfbfc94d4482
#
_entry.id   ae275ff33f7146bb5598dfbfc94d4482
#
_cell.length_a   1.000
_cell.length_b   1.000
_cell.length_c   1.000
_cell.angle_alpha   90.00
_cell.angle_beta   90.00
_cell.angle_gamma   90.00
#
_symmetry.space_group_name_H-M   'P 1'
#
loop_
_entity.id
_entity.type
_entity.pdbx_description
1 polymer ?
#
loop_
_entity_poly.entity_id
_entity_poly.type
_entity_poly.pdbx_seq_one_letter_code
_entity_poly.pdbx_strand_id
1 'polypeptide(L)'
;MSVSITPASASNKILVKVEILAGGTANNYAAFNLLRGSTHIGVPTGSAVLGGSSRDSTSGPLSHENSYQMESVGFNFLDSPNTTSATTYKVQVSVYESRQLSINVPTSVNTSGSSTYTATGISTITVMEVAA
;
A
#
# COMPACT_ATOMS: atom_id res chain seq x y z
N MET A 1 2.05 -1.91 8.04
CA MET A 1 0.78 -2.68 8.10
C MET A 1 1.06 -4.08 7.62
N SER A 2 0.64 -5.13 8.37
CA SER A 2 0.89 -6.54 8.02
C SER A 2 -0.21 -7.44 8.58
N VAL A 3 -0.37 -8.60 7.95
CA VAL A 3 -1.28 -9.67 8.35
C VAL A 3 -0.67 -11.02 8.00
N SER A 4 -0.95 -12.05 8.80
CA SER A 4 -0.47 -13.41 8.54
C SER A 4 -1.64 -14.38 8.37
N ILE A 5 -1.45 -15.39 7.53
CA ILE A 5 -2.37 -16.49 7.31
C ILE A 5 -1.57 -17.78 7.18
N THR A 6 -2.17 -18.88 7.63
CA THR A 6 -1.63 -20.24 7.43
C THR A 6 -2.55 -20.96 6.46
N PRO A 7 -2.13 -21.17 5.18
CA PRO A 7 -2.99 -21.83 4.21
C PRO A 7 -3.27 -23.29 4.60
N ALA A 8 -4.50 -23.73 4.39
CA ALA A 8 -4.92 -25.10 4.66
C ALA A 8 -4.34 -26.10 3.65
N SER A 9 -4.05 -25.65 2.44
CA SER A 9 -3.42 -26.44 1.37
C SER A 9 -2.36 -25.63 0.63
N ALA A 10 -1.28 -26.28 0.22
CA ALA A 10 -0.24 -25.64 -0.58
C ALA A 10 -0.72 -25.26 -2.00
N SER A 11 -1.78 -25.88 -2.50
CA SER A 11 -2.39 -25.53 -3.79
C SER A 11 -3.32 -24.32 -3.71
N ASN A 12 -3.78 -23.93 -2.52
CA ASN A 12 -4.68 -22.82 -2.34
C ASN A 12 -3.98 -21.48 -2.60
N LYS A 13 -4.75 -20.52 -3.06
CA LYS A 13 -4.29 -19.16 -3.30
C LYS A 13 -4.72 -18.24 -2.16
N ILE A 14 -4.02 -17.13 -2.03
CA ILE A 14 -4.37 -16.10 -1.04
C ILE A 14 -4.73 -14.81 -1.78
N LEU A 15 -5.98 -14.38 -1.66
CA LEU A 15 -6.40 -13.07 -2.11
C LEU A 15 -6.01 -12.04 -1.04
N VAL A 16 -5.12 -11.14 -1.41
CA VAL A 16 -4.72 -10.00 -0.58
C VAL A 16 -5.43 -8.76 -1.08
N LYS A 17 -6.15 -8.06 -0.19
CA LYS A 17 -6.79 -6.78 -0.45
C LYS A 17 -6.16 -5.72 0.43
N VAL A 18 -5.79 -4.60 -0.16
CA VAL A 18 -5.18 -3.46 0.53
C VAL A 18 -5.98 -2.21 0.21
N GLU A 19 -6.33 -1.47 1.25
CA GLU A 19 -6.91 -0.14 1.16
C GLU A 19 -6.13 0.77 2.11
N ILE A 20 -5.54 1.82 1.56
CA ILE A 20 -4.71 2.76 2.31
C ILE A 20 -5.29 4.15 2.14
N LEU A 21 -5.50 4.82 3.27
CA LEU A 21 -5.78 6.26 3.33
C LEU A 21 -4.52 6.97 3.80
N ALA A 22 -4.00 7.88 2.99
CA ALA A 22 -2.77 8.58 3.28
C ALA A 22 -2.89 10.08 3.01
N GLY A 23 -2.30 10.87 3.87
CA GLY A 23 -2.03 12.29 3.67
C GLY A 23 -0.55 12.50 3.32
N GLY A 24 -0.25 13.52 2.57
CA GLY A 24 1.12 13.86 2.19
C GLY A 24 1.36 15.37 2.19
N THR A 25 2.63 15.77 2.25
CA THR A 25 2.98 17.15 1.93
C THR A 25 2.69 17.45 0.47
N ALA A 26 2.45 18.70 0.13
CA ALA A 26 2.19 19.11 -1.25
C ALA A 26 3.30 18.62 -2.21
N ASN A 27 2.92 18.22 -3.42
CA ASN A 27 3.79 17.65 -4.45
C ASN A 27 4.57 16.41 -4.00
N ASN A 28 3.97 15.61 -3.12
CA ASN A 28 4.54 14.35 -2.68
C ASN A 28 4.11 13.21 -3.61
N TYR A 29 5.08 12.33 -3.89
CA TYR A 29 4.84 11.07 -4.59
C TYR A 29 5.23 9.93 -3.66
N ALA A 30 4.34 8.98 -3.51
CA ALA A 30 4.57 7.77 -2.74
C ALA A 30 4.27 6.53 -3.58
N ALA A 31 4.92 5.45 -3.26
CA ALA A 31 4.69 4.14 -3.86
C ALA A 31 4.48 3.10 -2.75
N PHE A 32 3.45 2.29 -2.91
CA PHE A 32 3.13 1.21 -2.00
C PHE A 32 3.41 -0.13 -2.67
N ASN A 33 4.18 -0.97 -2.02
CA ASN A 33 4.52 -2.31 -2.50
C ASN A 33 3.95 -3.37 -1.57
N LEU A 34 3.37 -4.41 -2.17
CA LEU A 34 2.95 -5.60 -1.46
C LEU A 34 4.13 -6.58 -1.37
N LEU A 35 4.38 -7.09 -0.18
CA LEU A 35 5.39 -8.12 0.06
C LEU A 35 4.76 -9.36 0.68
N ARG A 36 5.26 -10.52 0.24
CA ARG A 36 5.15 -11.79 0.95
C ARG A 36 6.48 -12.06 1.65
N GLY A 37 6.49 -11.98 2.98
CA GLY A 37 7.73 -12.01 3.75
C GLY A 37 8.64 -10.82 3.38
N SER A 38 9.73 -11.10 2.66
CA SER A 38 10.65 -10.09 2.11
C SER A 38 10.58 -9.94 0.58
N THR A 39 9.75 -10.74 -0.09
CA THR A 39 9.64 -10.76 -1.55
C THR A 39 8.54 -9.81 -2.01
N HIS A 40 8.85 -8.90 -2.92
CA HIS A 40 7.85 -8.08 -3.60
C HIS A 40 6.95 -8.96 -4.47
N ILE A 41 5.65 -8.79 -4.34
CA ILE A 41 4.62 -9.47 -5.14
C ILE A 41 3.61 -8.43 -5.66
N GLY A 42 2.82 -8.80 -6.66
CA GLY A 42 1.81 -7.89 -7.22
C GLY A 42 2.41 -6.66 -7.89
N VAL A 43 3.65 -6.76 -8.35
CA VAL A 43 4.33 -5.72 -9.13
C VAL A 43 4.48 -6.18 -10.58
N PRO A 44 4.40 -5.28 -11.57
CA PRO A 44 4.63 -5.62 -12.97
C PRO A 44 6.00 -6.27 -13.15
N THR A 45 6.04 -7.37 -13.91
CA THR A 45 7.29 -8.02 -14.32
C THR A 45 7.67 -7.54 -15.72
N GLY A 46 8.94 -7.14 -15.90
CA GLY A 46 9.46 -6.69 -17.21
C GLY A 46 10.09 -5.31 -17.15
N SER A 47 10.82 -4.98 -18.24
CA SER A 47 11.56 -3.72 -18.37
C SER A 47 10.68 -2.49 -18.65
N ALA A 48 9.43 -2.48 -18.28
CA ALA A 48 8.58 -1.30 -18.35
C ALA A 48 8.96 -0.28 -17.25
N VAL A 49 10.26 -0.04 -17.09
CA VAL A 49 10.77 1.05 -16.29
C VAL A 49 10.63 2.31 -17.15
N LEU A 50 9.62 3.09 -16.89
CA LEU A 50 9.52 4.43 -17.47
C LEU A 50 10.75 5.24 -17.02
N GLY A 51 11.68 5.47 -17.95
CA GLY A 51 12.70 6.48 -17.80
C GLY A 51 14.02 6.09 -17.14
N GLY A 52 14.50 4.87 -17.27
CA GLY A 52 15.94 4.55 -17.09
C GLY A 52 16.53 4.73 -15.69
N SER A 53 15.74 5.03 -14.69
CA SER A 53 16.12 5.01 -13.29
C SER A 53 15.31 3.92 -12.57
N SER A 54 15.98 3.22 -11.65
CA SER A 54 15.49 2.09 -10.87
C SER A 54 14.34 2.47 -9.92
N ARG A 55 13.26 2.99 -10.47
CA ARG A 55 12.00 3.07 -9.72
C ARG A 55 11.32 1.74 -9.87
N ASP A 56 11.36 0.98 -8.81
CA ASP A 56 10.69 -0.31 -8.76
C ASP A 56 9.21 -0.14 -9.10
N SER A 57 8.71 -1.08 -9.87
CA SER A 57 7.29 -1.21 -10.11
C SER A 57 6.56 -1.21 -8.76
N THR A 58 5.46 -0.51 -8.67
CA THR A 58 4.67 -0.37 -7.44
C THR A 58 3.33 -1.05 -7.58
N SER A 59 2.82 -1.59 -6.49
CA SER A 59 1.45 -2.10 -6.41
C SER A 59 0.40 -0.97 -6.40
N GLY A 60 0.76 0.20 -5.88
CA GLY A 60 -0.11 1.37 -5.84
C GLY A 60 0.67 2.68 -5.77
N PRO A 61 0.62 3.53 -6.80
CA PRO A 61 1.17 4.88 -6.74
C PRO A 61 0.20 5.85 -6.05
N LEU A 62 0.73 6.90 -5.44
CA LEU A 62 -0.02 7.98 -4.84
C LEU A 62 0.68 9.31 -5.07
N SER A 63 -0.08 10.37 -5.35
CA SER A 63 0.44 11.72 -5.40
C SER A 63 -0.47 12.69 -4.63
N HIS A 64 0.12 13.62 -3.89
CA HIS A 64 -0.60 14.65 -3.15
C HIS A 64 -0.34 16.04 -3.73
N GLU A 65 -1.39 16.80 -3.95
CA GLU A 65 -1.30 18.18 -4.40
C GLU A 65 -1.21 19.17 -3.22
N ASN A 66 -1.81 18.82 -2.09
CA ASN A 66 -1.75 19.68 -0.89
C ASN A 66 -1.73 18.83 0.40
N SER A 67 -1.35 19.47 1.51
CA SER A 67 -1.12 18.81 2.80
C SER A 67 -2.38 18.60 3.65
N TYR A 68 -3.52 19.12 3.24
CA TYR A 68 -4.79 18.95 3.95
C TYR A 68 -5.64 17.79 3.41
N GLN A 69 -5.29 17.28 2.23
CA GLN A 69 -6.02 16.20 1.57
C GLN A 69 -5.53 14.84 2.06
N MET A 70 -6.48 13.92 2.07
CA MET A 70 -6.21 12.50 2.15
C MET A 70 -6.66 11.83 0.85
N GLU A 71 -5.86 10.91 0.40
CA GLU A 71 -6.14 10.13 -0.80
C GLU A 71 -6.13 8.64 -0.47
N SER A 72 -6.88 7.88 -1.25
CA SER A 72 -6.93 6.43 -1.09
C SER A 72 -6.15 5.75 -2.19
N VAL A 73 -5.43 4.70 -1.81
CA VAL A 73 -4.82 3.73 -2.70
C VAL A 73 -5.35 2.35 -2.36
N GLY A 74 -5.99 1.72 -3.34
CA GLY A 74 -6.48 0.35 -3.21
C GLY A 74 -5.86 -0.54 -4.28
N PHE A 75 -5.45 -1.74 -3.90
CA PHE A 75 -5.02 -2.77 -4.83
C PHE A 75 -5.29 -4.17 -4.29
N ASN A 76 -5.45 -5.12 -5.22
CA ASN A 76 -5.72 -6.51 -4.91
C ASN A 76 -4.71 -7.40 -5.64
N PHE A 77 -4.32 -8.49 -5.01
CA PHE A 77 -3.43 -9.47 -5.62
C PHE A 77 -3.81 -10.89 -5.19
N LEU A 78 -3.89 -11.81 -6.14
CA LEU A 78 -4.12 -13.21 -5.89
C LEU A 78 -2.76 -13.94 -5.94
N ASP A 79 -2.22 -14.24 -4.78
CA ASP A 79 -0.93 -14.88 -4.60
C ASP A 79 -1.03 -16.40 -4.58
N SER A 80 0.04 -17.07 -5.00
CA SER A 80 0.22 -18.51 -4.90
C SER A 80 1.43 -18.78 -3.99
N PRO A 81 1.24 -18.86 -2.67
CA PRO A 81 2.36 -19.00 -1.75
C PRO A 81 3.01 -20.39 -1.75
N ASN A 82 2.30 -21.40 -2.28
CA ASN A 82 2.76 -22.79 -2.41
C ASN A 82 3.28 -23.38 -1.09
N THR A 83 2.62 -23.10 0.02
CA THR A 83 3.01 -23.55 1.35
C THR A 83 1.81 -23.68 2.27
N THR A 84 1.93 -24.52 3.30
CA THR A 84 1.01 -24.61 4.44
C THR A 84 1.61 -23.98 5.71
N SER A 85 2.76 -23.32 5.60
CA SER A 85 3.37 -22.58 6.71
C SER A 85 2.77 -21.19 6.84
N ALA A 86 2.85 -20.61 8.03
CA ALA A 86 2.41 -19.24 8.28
C ALA A 86 3.13 -18.26 7.34
N THR A 87 2.35 -17.51 6.60
CA THR A 87 2.81 -16.57 5.58
C THR A 87 2.36 -15.17 5.95
N THR A 88 3.30 -14.23 6.00
CA THR A 88 3.03 -12.83 6.34
C THR A 88 3.02 -11.98 5.09
N TYR A 89 1.92 -11.25 4.89
CA TYR A 89 1.77 -10.21 3.89
C TYR A 89 1.91 -8.84 4.56
N LYS A 90 2.62 -7.93 3.92
CA LYS A 90 2.85 -6.58 4.44
C LYS A 90 2.90 -5.55 3.32
N VAL A 91 2.57 -4.31 3.67
CA VAL A 91 2.73 -3.16 2.78
C VAL A 91 3.97 -2.39 3.21
N GLN A 92 4.83 -2.13 2.24
CA GLN A 92 5.97 -1.24 2.33
C GLN A 92 5.63 0.04 1.57
N VAL A 93 6.09 1.17 2.08
CA VAL A 93 5.95 2.47 1.42
C VAL A 93 7.32 3.05 1.12
N SER A 94 7.42 3.70 -0.04
CA SER A 94 8.53 4.55 -0.43
C SER A 94 7.99 5.94 -0.72
N VAL A 95 8.68 6.96 -0.22
CA VAL A 95 8.30 8.37 -0.39
C VAL A 95 9.41 9.07 -1.16
N TYR A 96 9.03 9.94 -2.08
CA TYR A 96 9.98 10.70 -2.89
C TYR A 96 10.72 11.75 -2.04
N GLU A 97 12.05 11.76 -2.12
CA GLU A 97 12.93 12.67 -1.38
C GLU A 97 12.65 12.65 0.15
N SER A 98 12.78 13.79 0.79
CA SER A 98 12.52 13.98 2.23
C SER A 98 11.08 14.42 2.51
N ARG A 99 10.12 14.02 1.64
CA ARG A 99 8.71 14.36 1.80
C ARG A 99 8.07 13.54 2.92
N GLN A 100 7.04 14.11 3.54
CA GLN A 100 6.30 13.45 4.60
C GLN A 100 5.05 12.76 4.07
N LEU A 101 4.83 11.54 4.50
CA LEU A 101 3.59 10.79 4.31
C LEU A 101 3.03 10.42 5.68
N SER A 102 1.74 10.60 5.85
CA SER A 102 0.99 10.20 7.05
C SER A 102 -0.06 9.18 6.67
N ILE A 103 -0.24 8.15 7.49
CA ILE A 103 -1.27 7.13 7.26
C ILE A 103 -2.47 7.42 8.16
N ASN A 104 -3.67 7.40 7.59
CA ASN A 104 -4.96 7.64 8.24
C ASN A 104 -5.20 9.08 8.74
N VAL A 105 -4.25 9.98 8.54
CA VAL A 105 -4.36 11.39 8.94
C VAL A 105 -3.72 12.28 7.87
N PRO A 106 -4.19 13.51 7.66
CA PRO A 106 -3.49 14.47 6.81
C PRO A 106 -2.17 14.91 7.47
N THR A 107 -1.22 15.42 6.68
CA THR A 107 0.06 15.93 7.21
C THR A 107 -0.07 17.31 7.85
N SER A 108 -1.10 18.06 7.50
CA SER A 108 -1.43 19.35 8.14
C SER A 108 -2.87 19.35 8.58
N VAL A 109 -3.11 19.98 9.72
CA VAL A 109 -4.45 20.26 10.24
C VAL A 109 -4.72 21.75 10.14
N ASN A 110 -5.83 22.14 9.53
CA ASN A 110 -6.23 23.54 9.55
C ASN A 110 -6.97 23.80 10.87
N THR A 111 -6.30 24.45 11.80
CA THR A 111 -6.87 24.83 13.11
C THR A 111 -7.40 26.25 13.14
N SER A 112 -7.27 27.00 12.05
CA SER A 112 -7.72 28.38 11.95
C SER A 112 -9.11 28.47 11.34
N GLY A 113 -10.10 28.79 12.16
CA GLY A 113 -11.45 29.10 11.73
C GLY A 113 -12.46 27.97 11.89
N SER A 114 -13.70 28.26 11.54
CA SER A 114 -14.88 27.40 11.72
C SER A 114 -14.98 26.23 10.73
N SER A 115 -13.96 25.93 9.97
CA SER A 115 -13.98 24.87 8.97
C SER A 115 -12.84 23.88 9.25
N THR A 116 -13.21 22.74 9.79
CA THR A 116 -12.28 21.61 9.97
C THR A 116 -12.21 20.81 8.68
N TYR A 117 -11.18 21.02 7.87
CA TYR A 117 -10.95 20.25 6.64
C TYR A 117 -10.13 18.98 6.90
N THR A 118 -10.14 18.47 8.12
CA THR A 118 -9.34 17.34 8.51
C THR A 118 -10.20 16.11 8.72
N ALA A 119 -10.24 15.26 7.72
CA ALA A 119 -10.79 13.91 7.86
C ALA A 119 -9.68 12.96 8.31
N THR A 120 -10.02 11.99 9.14
CA THR A 120 -9.19 10.83 9.46
C THR A 120 -9.84 9.59 8.88
N GLY A 121 -9.05 8.55 8.60
CA GLY A 121 -9.57 7.35 8.00
C GLY A 121 -8.93 6.09 8.57
N ILE A 122 -9.26 4.96 7.96
CA ILE A 122 -8.76 3.64 8.37
C ILE A 122 -8.16 2.97 7.14
N SER A 123 -6.91 2.53 7.26
CA SER A 123 -6.28 1.67 6.27
C SER A 123 -6.42 0.22 6.69
N THR A 124 -6.63 -0.66 5.72
CA THR A 124 -6.82 -2.09 5.96
C THR A 124 -5.95 -2.94 5.07
N ILE A 125 -5.53 -4.09 5.59
CA ILE A 125 -5.02 -5.21 4.81
C ILE A 125 -5.82 -6.45 5.19
N THR A 126 -6.39 -7.11 4.20
CA THR A 126 -7.21 -8.30 4.37
C THR A 126 -6.63 -9.43 3.53
N VAL A 127 -6.58 -10.63 4.09
CA VAL A 127 -6.20 -11.84 3.38
C VAL A 127 -7.31 -12.87 3.48
N MET A 128 -7.60 -13.53 2.35
CA MET A 128 -8.60 -14.60 2.27
C MET A 128 -8.00 -15.78 1.51
N GLU A 129 -8.14 -16.97 2.07
CA GLU A 129 -7.78 -18.19 1.37
C GLU A 129 -8.83 -18.52 0.31
N VAL A 130 -8.38 -18.85 -0.88
CA VAL A 130 -9.18 -19.26 -2.03
C VAL A 130 -8.78 -20.70 -2.37
N ALA A 131 -9.70 -21.62 -2.29
CA ALA A 131 -9.47 -23.01 -2.66
C ALA A 131 -9.11 -23.11 -4.16
N ALA A 132 -8.17 -24.03 -4.46
CA ALA A 132 -7.76 -24.36 -5.83
C ALA A 132 -8.69 -25.38 -6.46
#